data_5823a837c1135c44f33b3d9f268ab71d
#
_entry.id   5823a837c1135c44f33b3d9f268ab71d
#
_cell.length_a   1.000
_cell.length_b   1.000
_cell.length_c   1.000
_cell.angle_alpha   90.00
_cell.angle_beta   90.00
_cell.angle_gamma   90.00
#
_symmetry.space_group_name_H-M   'P 1'
#
loop_
_entity.id
_entity.type
_entity.pdbx_description
1 polymer ?
#
loop_
_entity_poly.entity_id
_entity_poly.type
_entity_poly.pdbx_seq_one_letter_code
_entity_poly.pdbx_strand_id
1 'polypeptide(L)'
;MIFNIITIVIAVVLAAVGVIFAYRKREYGDDVPAAIPIVSSVLAICLLVLSASAAIVPTGYTGVRTTLGQISDQPVHSGFNWKAPIVQSIKLVNNKQQDAQFGGDKIWSETKSRTAIYYADVTVTYQINPDRSAWIYANVSNYKNSLVSENIVASAIKSSSKVLSDTDATNRSIVEPLIMKNLQASIDDKYGEDVVAILKVTVNDIDFDESYQAAIASKQQAQLAAEQQEIENKKAVDKAKADAEAKLIKSKAEAEANDTLEKSLTDKILKEKYIEKWDGKLPSVMTGDDGSSIMIQK
;
A
#
# COMPACT_ATOMS: atom_id res chain seq x y z
N MET A 1 -25.57 -6.78 32.00
CA MET A 1 -26.52 -7.88 31.73
C MET A 1 -26.83 -8.69 32.99
N ILE A 2 -25.81 -9.25 33.66
CA ILE A 2 -25.97 -10.07 34.88
C ILE A 2 -26.70 -9.30 36.01
N PHE A 3 -26.30 -8.04 36.26
CA PHE A 3 -26.94 -7.20 37.27
C PHE A 3 -28.46 -7.05 37.04
N ASN A 4 -28.89 -6.75 35.82
CA ASN A 4 -30.32 -6.61 35.51
C ASN A 4 -31.08 -7.94 35.65
N ILE A 5 -30.45 -9.07 35.31
CA ILE A 5 -31.06 -10.39 35.47
C ILE A 5 -31.29 -10.69 36.96
N ILE A 6 -30.27 -10.45 37.80
CA ILE A 6 -30.36 -10.69 39.24
C ILE A 6 -31.47 -9.81 39.89
N THR A 7 -31.48 -8.51 39.55
CA THR A 7 -32.49 -7.60 40.11
C THR A 7 -33.90 -7.94 39.65
N ILE A 8 -34.11 -8.38 38.41
CA ILE A 8 -35.41 -8.87 37.91
C ILE A 8 -35.83 -10.13 38.65
N VAL A 9 -34.94 -11.10 38.85
CA VAL A 9 -35.24 -12.34 39.57
C VAL A 9 -35.68 -12.03 41.02
N ILE A 10 -34.94 -11.15 41.70
CA ILE A 10 -35.30 -10.72 43.08
C ILE A 10 -36.66 -10.02 43.09
N ALA A 11 -36.94 -9.13 42.13
CA ALA A 11 -38.22 -8.45 42.03
C ALA A 11 -39.40 -9.43 41.79
N VAL A 12 -39.20 -10.43 40.92
CA VAL A 12 -40.22 -11.47 40.68
C VAL A 12 -40.48 -12.31 41.92
N VAL A 13 -39.41 -12.69 42.65
CA VAL A 13 -39.57 -13.44 43.92
C VAL A 13 -40.35 -12.61 44.95
N LEU A 14 -40.02 -11.33 45.12
CA LEU A 14 -40.73 -10.44 46.04
C LEU A 14 -42.17 -10.23 45.61
N ALA A 15 -42.47 -10.11 44.33
CA ALA A 15 -43.82 -10.02 43.82
C ALA A 15 -44.62 -11.32 44.11
N ALA A 16 -44.00 -12.49 43.90
CA ALA A 16 -44.60 -13.79 44.21
C ALA A 16 -44.94 -13.94 45.74
N VAL A 17 -43.97 -13.53 46.59
CA VAL A 17 -44.22 -13.47 48.05
C VAL A 17 -45.40 -12.58 48.38
N GLY A 18 -45.49 -11.39 47.83
CA GLY A 18 -46.58 -10.47 47.97
C GLY A 18 -47.97 -11.08 47.62
N VAL A 19 -47.98 -11.77 46.46
CA VAL A 19 -49.22 -12.45 46.00
C VAL A 19 -49.62 -13.60 46.93
N ILE A 20 -48.61 -14.40 47.34
CA ILE A 20 -48.90 -15.53 48.30
C ILE A 20 -49.46 -15.00 49.61
N PHE A 21 -48.87 -13.93 50.17
CA PHE A 21 -49.38 -13.34 51.42
C PHE A 21 -50.77 -12.68 51.24
N ALA A 22 -51.02 -12.06 50.10
CA ALA A 22 -52.32 -11.49 49.75
C ALA A 22 -53.43 -12.57 49.66
N TYR A 23 -53.07 -13.74 49.02
CA TYR A 23 -53.96 -14.89 48.88
C TYR A 23 -54.22 -15.52 50.21
N ARG A 24 -53.24 -15.74 51.10
CA ARG A 24 -53.39 -16.28 52.45
C ARG A 24 -54.24 -15.35 53.30
N LYS A 25 -54.13 -14.07 53.25
CA LYS A 25 -54.96 -13.11 53.94
C LYS A 25 -56.39 -13.24 53.50
N ARG A 26 -56.71 -13.48 52.24
CA ARG A 26 -58.06 -13.68 51.73
C ARG A 26 -58.71 -14.98 52.23
N GLU A 27 -57.88 -16.03 52.37
CA GLU A 27 -58.36 -17.37 52.69
C GLU A 27 -58.42 -17.65 54.21
N TYR A 28 -57.48 -17.10 55.01
CA TYR A 28 -57.29 -17.40 56.43
C TYR A 28 -57.66 -16.24 57.41
N GLY A 29 -58.09 -15.10 56.87
CA GLY A 29 -58.58 -13.97 57.73
C GLY A 29 -57.44 -13.07 58.25
N ASP A 30 -57.71 -12.36 59.39
CA ASP A 30 -56.92 -11.21 59.87
C ASP A 30 -55.53 -11.51 60.48
N ASP A 31 -55.06 -12.77 60.52
CA ASP A 31 -53.77 -13.12 61.12
C ASP A 31 -52.53 -12.65 60.30
N VAL A 32 -52.72 -12.13 59.06
CA VAL A 32 -51.64 -11.60 58.24
C VAL A 32 -51.75 -10.06 58.20
N PRO A 33 -50.69 -9.32 58.65
CA PRO A 33 -50.72 -7.87 58.59
C PRO A 33 -50.85 -7.38 57.14
N ALA A 34 -51.81 -6.51 56.87
CA ALA A 34 -52.06 -5.95 55.54
C ALA A 34 -50.86 -5.21 54.94
N ALA A 35 -49.91 -4.80 55.76
CA ALA A 35 -48.69 -4.12 55.36
C ALA A 35 -47.72 -5.01 54.55
N ILE A 36 -47.65 -6.33 54.80
CA ILE A 36 -46.69 -7.24 54.17
C ILE A 36 -46.89 -7.31 52.66
N PRO A 37 -48.06 -7.64 52.07
CA PRO A 37 -48.26 -7.68 50.65
C PRO A 37 -48.05 -6.32 49.95
N ILE A 38 -48.46 -5.21 50.64
CA ILE A 38 -48.28 -3.87 50.09
C ILE A 38 -46.78 -3.51 50.01
N VAL A 39 -46.04 -3.70 51.11
CA VAL A 39 -44.61 -3.37 51.16
C VAL A 39 -43.80 -4.22 50.16
N SER A 40 -44.07 -5.53 50.05
CA SER A 40 -43.39 -6.42 49.09
C SER A 40 -43.69 -6.03 47.64
N SER A 41 -44.91 -5.62 47.31
CA SER A 41 -45.28 -5.17 45.96
C SER A 41 -44.59 -3.84 45.60
N VAL A 42 -44.58 -2.88 46.55
CA VAL A 42 -43.85 -1.59 46.33
C VAL A 42 -42.38 -1.82 46.17
N LEU A 43 -41.77 -2.69 46.99
CA LEU A 43 -40.35 -3.01 46.89
C LEU A 43 -40.01 -3.70 45.55
N ALA A 44 -40.86 -4.62 45.07
CA ALA A 44 -40.73 -5.26 43.78
C ALA A 44 -40.76 -4.25 42.61
N ILE A 45 -41.72 -3.30 42.67
CA ILE A 45 -41.82 -2.23 41.66
C ILE A 45 -40.57 -1.34 41.70
N CYS A 46 -40.09 -0.95 42.88
CA CYS A 46 -38.88 -0.16 43.04
C CYS A 46 -37.64 -0.88 42.43
N LEU A 47 -37.50 -2.18 42.68
CA LEU A 47 -36.42 -2.97 42.12
C LEU A 47 -36.49 -3.10 40.58
N LEU A 48 -37.72 -3.23 40.04
CA LEU A 48 -37.91 -3.23 38.58
C LEU A 48 -37.52 -1.87 37.95
N VAL A 49 -37.92 -0.78 38.59
CA VAL A 49 -37.53 0.57 38.13
C VAL A 49 -36.00 0.76 38.20
N LEU A 50 -35.38 0.34 39.32
CA LEU A 50 -33.92 0.38 39.46
C LEU A 50 -33.18 -0.45 38.38
N SER A 51 -33.68 -1.65 38.12
CA SER A 51 -33.13 -2.52 37.06
C SER A 51 -33.23 -1.87 35.66
N ALA A 52 -34.40 -1.27 35.38
CA ALA A 52 -34.63 -0.58 34.11
C ALA A 52 -33.79 0.73 33.95
N SER A 53 -33.40 1.31 35.11
CA SER A 53 -32.58 2.54 35.13
C SER A 53 -31.08 2.28 34.88
N ALA A 54 -30.62 1.09 35.10
CA ALA A 54 -29.22 0.73 34.89
C ALA A 54 -28.88 0.59 33.41
N ALA A 55 -27.83 1.27 32.94
CA ALA A 55 -27.30 1.15 31.59
C ALA A 55 -25.78 0.96 31.63
N ILE A 56 -25.30 -0.05 30.98
CA ILE A 56 -23.85 -0.34 30.87
C ILE A 56 -23.41 0.01 29.47
N VAL A 57 -22.44 0.93 29.36
CA VAL A 57 -21.75 1.29 28.12
C VAL A 57 -20.45 0.50 28.07
N PRO A 58 -20.25 -0.39 27.06
CA PRO A 58 -19.04 -1.18 26.95
C PRO A 58 -17.84 -0.29 26.63
N THR A 59 -16.62 -0.77 26.97
CA THR A 59 -15.36 -0.11 26.59
C THR A 59 -15.23 -0.03 25.07
N GLY A 60 -14.79 1.13 24.56
CA GLY A 60 -14.68 1.41 23.12
C GLY A 60 -16.00 1.85 22.49
N TYR A 61 -17.03 2.10 23.29
CA TYR A 61 -18.29 2.71 22.87
C TYR A 61 -18.58 3.95 23.69
N THR A 62 -19.25 4.90 23.07
CA THR A 62 -19.82 6.06 23.75
C THR A 62 -21.35 5.98 23.67
N GLY A 63 -22.00 6.20 24.80
CA GLY A 63 -23.46 6.27 24.87
C GLY A 63 -23.96 7.65 24.47
N VAL A 64 -24.94 7.70 23.59
CA VAL A 64 -25.70 8.91 23.27
C VAL A 64 -27.01 8.83 23.99
N ARG A 65 -27.25 9.76 24.95
CA ARG A 65 -28.47 9.82 25.70
C ARG A 65 -29.54 10.54 24.91
N THR A 66 -30.69 9.92 24.77
CA THR A 66 -31.89 10.56 24.20
C THR A 66 -32.98 10.63 25.24
N THR A 67 -33.59 11.80 25.42
CA THR A 67 -34.70 12.03 26.37
C THR A 67 -35.92 12.46 25.57
N LEU A 68 -36.94 11.61 25.51
CA LEU A 68 -38.17 11.85 24.71
C LEU A 68 -37.90 12.26 23.27
N GLY A 69 -36.84 11.65 22.66
CA GLY A 69 -36.42 11.96 21.30
C GLY A 69 -35.37 13.09 21.15
N GLN A 70 -35.17 13.90 22.18
CA GLN A 70 -34.13 14.92 22.18
C GLN A 70 -32.78 14.31 22.53
N ILE A 71 -31.76 14.57 21.72
CA ILE A 71 -30.40 14.10 21.93
C ILE A 71 -29.67 15.04 22.89
N SER A 72 -29.02 14.46 23.91
CA SER A 72 -28.14 15.22 24.81
C SER A 72 -26.76 15.41 24.16
N ASP A 73 -26.25 16.64 24.21
CA ASP A 73 -24.90 16.96 23.67
C ASP A 73 -23.75 16.34 24.49
N GLN A 74 -24.06 15.92 25.74
CA GLN A 74 -23.06 15.31 26.60
C GLN A 74 -22.92 13.81 26.29
N PRO A 75 -21.73 13.32 25.93
CA PRO A 75 -21.48 11.90 25.73
C PRO A 75 -21.55 11.13 27.05
N VAL A 76 -22.09 9.93 27.01
CA VAL A 76 -22.11 9.02 28.16
C VAL A 76 -20.92 8.08 28.04
N HIS A 77 -19.97 8.22 28.97
CA HIS A 77 -18.73 7.43 28.93
C HIS A 77 -18.96 5.96 29.24
N SER A 78 -17.97 5.11 28.90
CA SER A 78 -18.00 3.68 29.21
C SER A 78 -18.07 3.42 30.71
N GLY A 79 -18.79 2.35 31.07
CA GLY A 79 -19.00 1.95 32.44
C GLY A 79 -20.49 1.90 32.80
N PHE A 80 -20.77 1.96 34.12
CA PHE A 80 -22.10 1.95 34.65
C PHE A 80 -22.72 3.36 34.63
N ASN A 81 -23.91 3.48 34.06
CA ASN A 81 -24.63 4.75 33.94
C ASN A 81 -26.09 4.58 34.35
N TRP A 82 -26.69 5.67 34.82
CA TRP A 82 -28.08 5.74 35.12
C TRP A 82 -28.88 6.43 34.02
N LYS A 83 -30.08 5.91 33.73
CA LYS A 83 -31.05 6.53 32.82
C LYS A 83 -32.42 6.50 33.46
N ALA A 84 -33.27 7.47 33.21
CA ALA A 84 -34.68 7.40 33.58
C ALA A 84 -35.40 6.36 32.69
N PRO A 85 -35.94 5.28 33.25
CA PRO A 85 -36.64 4.28 32.46
C PRO A 85 -37.85 4.92 31.76
N ILE A 86 -38.19 4.41 30.55
CA ILE A 86 -39.32 4.89 29.72
C ILE A 86 -39.01 6.23 29.03
N VAL A 87 -38.43 7.21 29.73
CA VAL A 87 -38.20 8.58 29.24
C VAL A 87 -36.86 8.71 28.51
N GLN A 88 -35.83 7.98 28.98
CA GLN A 88 -34.49 8.06 28.45
C GLN A 88 -34.04 6.74 27.79
N SER A 89 -33.35 6.86 26.66
CA SER A 89 -32.62 5.75 26.06
C SER A 89 -31.16 6.11 25.83
N ILE A 90 -30.27 5.11 25.84
CA ILE A 90 -28.86 5.28 25.52
C ILE A 90 -28.58 4.46 24.27
N LYS A 91 -28.11 5.13 23.20
CA LYS A 91 -27.68 4.52 21.97
C LYS A 91 -26.14 4.44 21.93
N LEU A 92 -25.59 3.34 21.45
CA LEU A 92 -24.16 3.13 21.45
C LEU A 92 -23.54 3.52 20.09
N VAL A 93 -22.53 4.37 20.14
CA VAL A 93 -21.66 4.71 19.00
C VAL A 93 -20.35 3.98 19.19
N ASN A 94 -19.87 3.31 18.14
CA ASN A 94 -18.60 2.59 18.16
C ASN A 94 -17.44 3.57 17.96
N ASN A 95 -16.57 3.69 18.96
CA ASN A 95 -15.38 4.55 18.92
C ASN A 95 -14.06 3.75 18.78
N LYS A 96 -14.16 2.45 18.54
CA LYS A 96 -12.98 1.64 18.19
C LYS A 96 -12.52 1.99 16.79
N GLN A 97 -11.31 1.60 16.48
CA GLN A 97 -10.81 1.64 15.10
C GLN A 97 -11.73 0.79 14.20
N GLN A 98 -12.08 1.33 13.06
CA GLN A 98 -12.96 0.73 12.07
C GLN A 98 -12.31 0.86 10.71
N ASP A 99 -12.48 -0.16 9.87
CA ASP A 99 -11.99 -0.18 8.50
C ASP A 99 -13.18 -0.01 7.54
N ALA A 100 -13.08 0.99 6.67
CA ALA A 100 -13.94 1.15 5.52
C ALA A 100 -13.19 0.65 4.28
N GLN A 101 -13.72 -0.38 3.64
CA GLN A 101 -13.13 -0.99 2.44
C GLN A 101 -13.88 -0.55 1.20
N PHE A 102 -13.13 -0.12 0.20
CA PHE A 102 -13.60 0.33 -1.11
C PHE A 102 -12.94 -0.56 -2.18
N GLY A 103 -13.41 -1.81 -2.27
CA GLY A 103 -12.73 -2.89 -3.01
C GLY A 103 -13.36 -3.25 -4.35
N GLY A 104 -14.40 -2.53 -4.82
CA GLY A 104 -15.14 -2.95 -6.02
C GLY A 104 -14.72 -2.28 -7.30
N ASP A 105 -14.49 -0.97 -7.27
CA ASP A 105 -14.30 -0.18 -8.45
C ASP A 105 -12.91 0.48 -8.50
N LYS A 106 -12.33 0.54 -9.70
CA LYS A 106 -11.12 1.29 -9.96
C LYS A 106 -11.41 2.78 -9.85
N ILE A 107 -10.75 3.47 -8.93
CA ILE A 107 -10.82 4.92 -8.82
C ILE A 107 -9.82 5.51 -9.80
N TRP A 108 -10.32 5.92 -10.96
CA TRP A 108 -9.53 6.57 -12.00
C TRP A 108 -9.13 7.98 -11.62
N SER A 109 -7.89 8.32 -11.86
CA SER A 109 -7.30 9.63 -11.63
C SER A 109 -6.23 9.95 -12.68
N GLU A 110 -5.64 11.14 -12.57
CA GLU A 110 -4.55 11.62 -13.42
C GLU A 110 -3.39 12.07 -12.55
N THR A 111 -2.18 11.82 -13.00
CA THR A 111 -0.95 12.35 -12.40
C THR A 111 -0.72 13.81 -12.82
N LYS A 112 0.30 14.45 -12.28
CA LYS A 112 0.75 15.78 -12.68
C LYS A 112 1.08 15.85 -14.19
N SER A 113 1.55 14.76 -14.77
CA SER A 113 1.86 14.62 -16.21
C SER A 113 0.62 14.35 -17.06
N ARG A 114 -0.59 14.30 -16.46
CA ARG A 114 -1.87 13.90 -17.09
C ARG A 114 -1.87 12.45 -17.55
N THR A 115 -1.06 11.62 -16.94
CA THR A 115 -1.09 10.17 -17.18
C THR A 115 -2.27 9.56 -16.42
N ALA A 116 -3.06 8.73 -17.08
CA ALA A 116 -4.16 8.02 -16.45
C ALA A 116 -3.63 6.92 -15.53
N ILE A 117 -4.06 6.96 -14.26
CA ILE A 117 -3.70 6.01 -13.22
C ILE A 117 -4.95 5.59 -12.46
N TYR A 118 -5.01 4.36 -11.99
CA TYR A 118 -6.10 3.93 -11.12
C TYR A 118 -5.58 3.44 -9.76
N TYR A 119 -6.46 3.55 -8.79
CA TYR A 119 -6.28 3.04 -7.43
C TYR A 119 -7.45 2.10 -7.13
N ALA A 120 -7.17 0.90 -6.67
CA ALA A 120 -8.19 -0.07 -6.32
C ALA A 120 -7.90 -0.72 -4.96
N ASP A 121 -8.91 -1.38 -4.39
CA ASP A 121 -8.84 -2.01 -3.06
C ASP A 121 -8.30 -1.06 -1.98
N VAL A 122 -8.94 0.10 -1.88
CA VAL A 122 -8.57 1.12 -0.89
C VAL A 122 -9.22 0.79 0.43
N THR A 123 -8.42 0.70 1.49
CA THR A 123 -8.89 0.53 2.87
C THR A 123 -8.54 1.75 3.68
N VAL A 124 -9.52 2.33 4.34
CA VAL A 124 -9.37 3.49 5.23
C VAL A 124 -9.67 3.06 6.65
N THR A 125 -8.65 3.11 7.51
CA THR A 125 -8.82 2.90 8.96
C THR A 125 -9.08 4.24 9.62
N TYR A 126 -10.20 4.33 10.32
CA TYR A 126 -10.64 5.55 10.98
C TYR A 126 -11.17 5.29 12.38
N GLN A 127 -11.28 6.34 13.18
CA GLN A 127 -11.82 6.31 14.53
C GLN A 127 -12.72 7.52 14.76
N ILE A 128 -13.87 7.27 15.38
CA ILE A 128 -14.80 8.34 15.79
C ILE A 128 -14.34 8.90 17.13
N ASN A 129 -14.28 10.23 17.24
CA ASN A 129 -13.98 10.89 18.51
C ASN A 129 -15.13 10.67 19.51
N PRO A 130 -14.85 10.11 20.71
CA PRO A 130 -15.84 9.87 21.74
C PRO A 130 -16.67 11.12 22.10
N ASP A 131 -16.02 12.27 22.18
CA ASP A 131 -16.68 13.53 22.61
C ASP A 131 -17.63 14.09 21.55
N ARG A 132 -17.43 13.69 20.28
CA ARG A 132 -18.28 14.08 19.13
C ARG A 132 -19.37 13.06 18.80
N SER A 133 -19.43 11.94 19.50
CA SER A 133 -20.36 10.84 19.21
C SER A 133 -21.84 11.28 19.27
N ALA A 134 -22.19 12.17 20.19
CA ALA A 134 -23.57 12.70 20.30
C ALA A 134 -23.92 13.57 19.07
N TRP A 135 -23.00 14.43 18.64
CA TRP A 135 -23.15 15.26 17.47
C TRP A 135 -23.29 14.42 16.19
N ILE A 136 -22.42 13.41 16.01
CA ILE A 136 -22.48 12.50 14.86
C ILE A 136 -23.84 11.80 14.79
N TYR A 137 -24.31 11.26 15.92
CA TYR A 137 -25.56 10.56 15.98
C TYR A 137 -26.76 11.47 15.65
N ALA A 138 -26.67 12.76 16.02
CA ALA A 138 -27.70 13.74 15.76
C ALA A 138 -27.73 14.24 14.31
N ASN A 139 -26.57 14.46 13.71
CA ASN A 139 -26.43 15.22 12.46
C ASN A 139 -26.09 14.37 11.25
N VAL A 140 -25.54 13.15 11.44
CA VAL A 140 -25.10 12.31 10.33
C VAL A 140 -26.03 11.10 10.18
N SER A 141 -26.84 11.14 9.14
CA SER A 141 -27.69 10.01 8.78
C SER A 141 -26.85 8.80 8.40
N ASN A 142 -27.18 7.61 8.92
CA ASN A 142 -26.45 6.38 8.64
C ASN A 142 -24.92 6.51 8.82
N TYR A 143 -24.50 7.18 9.90
CA TYR A 143 -23.09 7.51 10.15
C TYR A 143 -22.12 6.33 9.99
N LYS A 144 -22.58 5.10 10.20
CA LYS A 144 -21.75 3.88 10.05
C LYS A 144 -21.16 3.71 8.66
N ASN A 145 -21.88 4.15 7.63
CA ASN A 145 -21.48 3.97 6.22
C ASN A 145 -21.21 5.30 5.50
N SER A 146 -21.64 6.43 6.09
CA SER A 146 -21.57 7.73 5.39
C SER A 146 -20.45 8.64 5.87
N LEU A 147 -19.84 8.35 7.04
CA LEU A 147 -18.72 9.16 7.55
C LEU A 147 -17.54 9.13 6.60
N VAL A 148 -17.09 7.94 6.24
CA VAL A 148 -16.07 7.74 5.19
C VAL A 148 -16.79 7.14 3.99
N SER A 149 -17.19 7.99 3.06
CA SER A 149 -17.89 7.55 1.84
C SER A 149 -16.91 7.44 0.68
N GLU A 150 -17.23 6.57 -0.29
CA GLU A 150 -16.44 6.36 -1.49
C GLU A 150 -16.14 7.67 -2.25
N ASN A 151 -17.14 8.56 -2.36
CA ASN A 151 -16.97 9.84 -3.05
C ASN A 151 -15.90 10.73 -2.39
N ILE A 152 -15.84 10.75 -1.05
CA ILE A 152 -14.84 11.53 -0.31
C ILE A 152 -13.46 10.92 -0.53
N VAL A 153 -13.35 9.60 -0.44
CA VAL A 153 -12.11 8.86 -0.68
C VAL A 153 -11.63 9.07 -2.12
N ALA A 154 -12.52 8.92 -3.10
CA ALA A 154 -12.19 9.15 -4.50
C ALA A 154 -11.74 10.60 -4.76
N SER A 155 -12.38 11.59 -4.13
CA SER A 155 -11.97 13.00 -4.23
C SER A 155 -10.57 13.21 -3.64
N ALA A 156 -10.28 12.64 -2.46
CA ALA A 156 -8.97 12.73 -1.83
C ALA A 156 -7.88 12.08 -2.69
N ILE A 157 -8.14 10.90 -3.26
CA ILE A 157 -7.23 10.20 -4.19
C ILE A 157 -6.96 11.07 -5.42
N LYS A 158 -8.00 11.57 -6.09
CA LYS A 158 -7.87 12.42 -7.29
C LYS A 158 -7.11 13.71 -7.01
N SER A 159 -7.30 14.29 -5.84
CA SER A 159 -6.56 15.50 -5.43
C SER A 159 -5.10 15.21 -5.15
N SER A 160 -4.81 14.04 -4.57
CA SER A 160 -3.46 13.61 -4.23
C SER A 160 -2.64 13.24 -5.47
N SER A 161 -3.21 12.45 -6.39
CA SER A 161 -2.49 12.02 -7.59
C SER A 161 -2.15 13.16 -8.54
N LYS A 162 -3.01 14.18 -8.67
CA LYS A 162 -2.77 15.35 -9.55
C LYS A 162 -1.53 16.17 -9.24
N VAL A 163 -1.00 16.08 -8.02
CA VAL A 163 0.22 16.80 -7.61
C VAL A 163 1.48 15.95 -7.67
N LEU A 164 1.33 14.63 -7.86
CA LEU A 164 2.41 13.67 -7.88
C LEU A 164 2.93 13.41 -9.30
N SER A 165 4.23 13.16 -9.42
CA SER A 165 4.83 12.61 -10.65
C SER A 165 4.35 11.17 -10.89
N ASP A 166 4.54 10.64 -12.10
CA ASP A 166 4.16 9.27 -12.44
C ASP A 166 4.84 8.23 -11.52
N THR A 167 6.09 8.46 -11.18
CA THR A 167 6.86 7.59 -10.26
C THR A 167 6.37 7.69 -8.82
N ASP A 168 6.06 8.90 -8.34
CA ASP A 168 5.61 9.11 -6.97
C ASP A 168 4.17 8.62 -6.76
N ALA A 169 3.33 8.72 -7.79
CA ALA A 169 1.93 8.30 -7.75
C ALA A 169 1.77 6.77 -7.60
N THR A 170 2.77 5.99 -8.02
CA THR A 170 2.82 4.53 -7.80
C THR A 170 3.54 4.14 -6.51
N ASN A 171 4.26 5.07 -5.89
CA ASN A 171 4.98 4.84 -4.65
C ASN A 171 4.05 4.97 -3.43
N ARG A 172 3.65 3.85 -2.85
CA ARG A 172 2.75 3.80 -1.68
C ARG A 172 3.24 4.63 -0.51
N SER A 173 4.56 4.67 -0.26
CA SER A 173 5.13 5.44 0.86
C SER A 173 4.94 6.95 0.71
N ILE A 174 4.66 7.44 -0.49
CA ILE A 174 4.42 8.86 -0.79
C ILE A 174 2.91 9.12 -0.94
N VAL A 175 2.21 8.26 -1.69
CA VAL A 175 0.82 8.50 -2.05
C VAL A 175 -0.14 8.27 -0.87
N GLU A 176 0.06 7.20 -0.08
CA GLU A 176 -0.85 6.88 1.04
C GLU A 176 -0.90 7.98 2.11
N PRO A 177 0.24 8.54 2.61
CA PRO A 177 0.20 9.66 3.55
C PRO A 177 -0.43 10.92 2.98
N LEU A 178 -0.25 11.17 1.68
CA LEU A 178 -0.85 12.32 1.02
C LEU A 178 -2.36 12.17 0.87
N ILE A 179 -2.83 10.97 0.49
CA ILE A 179 -4.26 10.66 0.46
C ILE A 179 -4.85 10.80 1.87
N MET A 180 -4.19 10.26 2.89
CA MET A 180 -4.63 10.36 4.29
C MET A 180 -4.80 11.82 4.70
N LYS A 181 -3.82 12.69 4.40
CA LYS A 181 -3.88 14.13 4.71
C LYS A 181 -5.05 14.83 4.00
N ASN A 182 -5.22 14.57 2.70
CA ASN A 182 -6.28 15.19 1.91
C ASN A 182 -7.66 14.65 2.31
N LEU A 183 -7.73 13.37 2.68
CA LEU A 183 -8.96 12.75 3.18
C LEU A 183 -9.36 13.34 4.55
N GLN A 184 -8.40 13.49 5.48
CA GLN A 184 -8.67 14.16 6.77
C GLN A 184 -9.18 15.57 6.55
N ALA A 185 -8.52 16.37 5.71
CA ALA A 185 -8.95 17.73 5.41
C ALA A 185 -10.38 17.77 4.80
N SER A 186 -10.73 16.84 3.93
CA SER A 186 -12.06 16.75 3.33
C SER A 186 -13.14 16.35 4.35
N ILE A 187 -12.78 15.52 5.33
CA ILE A 187 -13.68 15.11 6.43
C ILE A 187 -13.86 16.25 7.41
N ASP A 188 -12.79 16.96 7.75
CA ASP A 188 -12.84 18.13 8.66
C ASP A 188 -13.65 19.28 8.05
N ASP A 189 -13.54 19.51 6.75
CA ASP A 189 -14.36 20.49 6.04
C ASP A 189 -15.85 20.13 6.05
N LYS A 190 -16.16 18.84 5.92
CA LYS A 190 -17.54 18.36 5.84
C LYS A 190 -18.25 18.25 7.20
N TYR A 191 -17.57 17.76 8.21
CA TYR A 191 -18.15 17.40 9.51
C TYR A 191 -17.65 18.25 10.67
N GLY A 192 -16.63 19.06 10.46
CA GLY A 192 -15.92 19.83 11.48
C GLY A 192 -14.68 19.10 12.01
N GLU A 193 -13.78 19.87 12.58
CA GLU A 193 -12.55 19.36 13.16
C GLU A 193 -12.84 18.39 14.33
N ASP A 194 -11.96 17.44 14.51
CA ASP A 194 -11.98 16.44 15.60
C ASP A 194 -13.23 15.54 15.65
N VAL A 195 -13.97 15.40 14.58
CA VAL A 195 -15.14 14.49 14.54
C VAL A 195 -14.72 13.06 14.24
N VAL A 196 -13.87 12.87 13.24
CA VAL A 196 -13.34 11.58 12.80
C VAL A 196 -11.84 11.72 12.56
N ALA A 197 -11.04 10.85 13.17
CA ALA A 197 -9.61 10.75 12.89
C ALA A 197 -9.34 9.65 11.88
N ILE A 198 -8.67 9.99 10.77
CA ILE A 198 -8.15 9.01 9.83
C ILE A 198 -6.80 8.55 10.32
N LEU A 199 -6.68 7.26 10.62
CA LEU A 199 -5.47 6.68 11.20
C LEU A 199 -4.53 6.13 10.13
N LYS A 200 -5.11 5.54 9.08
CA LYS A 200 -4.34 4.94 7.99
C LYS A 200 -5.17 4.87 6.71
N VAL A 201 -4.51 5.06 5.60
CA VAL A 201 -5.03 4.72 4.27
C VAL A 201 -4.08 3.69 3.67
N THR A 202 -4.62 2.60 3.15
CA THR A 202 -3.86 1.56 2.45
C THR A 202 -4.46 1.37 1.08
N VAL A 203 -3.62 1.39 0.06
CA VAL A 203 -4.00 1.13 -1.32
C VAL A 203 -3.33 -0.15 -1.77
N ASN A 204 -4.10 -1.19 -2.07
CA ASN A 204 -3.55 -2.50 -2.42
C ASN A 204 -3.16 -2.61 -3.89
N ASP A 205 -3.88 -1.94 -4.77
CA ASP A 205 -3.61 -1.97 -6.20
C ASP A 205 -3.51 -0.56 -6.78
N ILE A 206 -2.37 -0.28 -7.42
CA ILE A 206 -2.07 1.01 -8.07
C ILE A 206 -1.39 0.68 -9.39
N ASP A 207 -2.00 1.10 -10.50
CA ASP A 207 -1.39 0.88 -11.80
C ASP A 207 -1.85 1.94 -12.82
N PHE A 208 -1.15 2.00 -13.94
CA PHE A 208 -1.50 2.88 -15.05
C PHE A 208 -2.51 2.23 -15.99
N ASP A 209 -3.08 3.03 -16.87
CA ASP A 209 -3.86 2.54 -18.00
C ASP A 209 -3.04 1.62 -18.91
N GLU A 210 -3.68 0.59 -19.47
CA GLU A 210 -3.02 -0.42 -20.32
C GLU A 210 -2.30 0.21 -21.53
N SER A 211 -2.87 1.25 -22.12
CA SER A 211 -2.27 1.95 -23.26
C SER A 211 -0.97 2.67 -22.88
N TYR A 212 -0.92 3.22 -21.68
CA TYR A 212 0.27 3.88 -21.14
C TYR A 212 1.34 2.87 -20.74
N GLN A 213 0.95 1.74 -20.15
CA GLN A 213 1.87 0.64 -19.83
C GLN A 213 2.53 0.08 -21.11
N ALA A 214 1.75 -0.11 -22.17
CA ALA A 214 2.29 -0.54 -23.47
C ALA A 214 3.26 0.48 -24.07
N ALA A 215 2.98 1.77 -23.96
CA ALA A 215 3.87 2.84 -24.41
C ALA A 215 5.18 2.89 -23.62
N ILE A 216 5.13 2.73 -22.29
CA ILE A 216 6.32 2.63 -21.43
C ILE A 216 7.14 1.40 -21.77
N ALA A 217 6.50 0.23 -21.92
CA ALA A 217 7.19 -1.00 -22.28
C ALA A 217 7.91 -0.87 -23.65
N SER A 218 7.25 -0.28 -24.64
CA SER A 218 7.85 0.00 -25.95
C SER A 218 9.04 0.97 -25.86
N LYS A 219 8.91 2.03 -25.07
CA LYS A 219 10.01 2.98 -24.84
C LYS A 219 11.20 2.32 -24.14
N GLN A 220 10.97 1.48 -23.14
CA GLN A 220 12.03 0.74 -22.45
C GLN A 220 12.73 -0.24 -23.40
N GLN A 221 11.98 -0.96 -24.24
CA GLN A 221 12.56 -1.83 -25.26
C GLN A 221 13.43 -1.07 -26.24
N ALA A 222 12.98 0.10 -26.70
CA ALA A 222 13.77 0.95 -27.59
C ALA A 222 15.05 1.47 -26.91
N GLN A 223 14.99 1.84 -25.65
CA GLN A 223 16.18 2.26 -24.88
C GLN A 223 17.17 1.12 -24.71
N LEU A 224 16.71 -0.06 -24.31
CA LEU A 224 17.58 -1.26 -24.19
C LEU A 224 18.22 -1.64 -25.52
N ALA A 225 17.47 -1.56 -26.63
CA ALA A 225 18.02 -1.81 -27.97
C ALA A 225 19.08 -0.77 -28.34
N ALA A 226 18.88 0.50 -28.04
CA ALA A 226 19.86 1.55 -28.26
C ALA A 226 21.13 1.35 -27.42
N GLU A 227 21.02 1.01 -26.16
CA GLU A 227 22.14 0.69 -25.26
C GLU A 227 22.92 -0.55 -25.76
N GLN A 228 22.24 -1.59 -26.20
CA GLN A 228 22.86 -2.79 -26.78
C GLN A 228 23.63 -2.42 -28.04
N GLN A 229 23.07 -1.61 -28.95
CA GLN A 229 23.72 -1.16 -30.17
C GLN A 229 24.96 -0.31 -29.85
N GLU A 230 24.91 0.55 -28.85
CA GLU A 230 26.06 1.34 -28.41
C GLU A 230 27.20 0.44 -27.88
N ILE A 231 26.85 -0.56 -27.05
CA ILE A 231 27.81 -1.56 -26.54
C ILE A 231 28.41 -2.37 -27.68
N GLU A 232 27.63 -2.81 -28.66
CA GLU A 232 28.11 -3.53 -29.85
C GLU A 232 29.04 -2.68 -30.71
N ASN A 233 28.66 -1.43 -30.97
CA ASN A 233 29.50 -0.48 -31.71
C ASN A 233 30.85 -0.24 -31.00
N LYS A 234 30.82 -0.05 -29.67
CA LYS A 234 32.03 0.10 -28.87
C LYS A 234 32.91 -1.14 -28.93
N LYS A 235 32.33 -2.34 -28.78
CA LYS A 235 33.08 -3.61 -28.95
C LYS A 235 33.68 -3.76 -30.36
N ALA A 236 32.96 -3.37 -31.41
CA ALA A 236 33.45 -3.41 -32.76
C ALA A 236 34.63 -2.46 -32.97
N VAL A 237 34.54 -1.24 -32.41
CA VAL A 237 35.66 -0.26 -32.48
C VAL A 237 36.85 -0.75 -31.66
N ASP A 238 36.65 -1.26 -30.46
CA ASP A 238 37.73 -1.77 -29.62
C ASP A 238 38.44 -2.99 -30.28
N LYS A 239 37.65 -3.89 -30.90
CA LYS A 239 38.18 -5.02 -31.67
C LYS A 239 38.98 -4.53 -32.86
N ALA A 240 38.49 -3.58 -33.66
CA ALA A 240 39.18 -3.02 -34.79
C ALA A 240 40.51 -2.34 -34.38
N LYS A 241 40.55 -1.65 -33.26
CA LYS A 241 41.77 -1.08 -32.67
C LYS A 241 42.78 -2.17 -32.29
N ALA A 242 42.30 -3.18 -31.55
CA ALA A 242 43.15 -4.33 -31.15
C ALA A 242 43.73 -5.09 -32.35
N ASP A 243 42.92 -5.33 -33.39
CA ASP A 243 43.36 -5.97 -34.62
C ASP A 243 44.39 -5.11 -35.37
N ALA A 244 44.21 -3.79 -35.43
CA ALA A 244 45.17 -2.85 -36.03
C ALA A 244 46.49 -2.80 -35.25
N GLU A 245 46.41 -2.78 -33.91
CA GLU A 245 47.57 -2.79 -33.03
C GLU A 245 48.36 -4.12 -33.14
N ALA A 246 47.66 -5.25 -33.16
CA ALA A 246 48.26 -6.56 -33.38
C ALA A 246 48.97 -6.65 -34.73
N LYS A 247 48.36 -6.12 -35.80
CA LYS A 247 48.96 -6.05 -37.13
C LYS A 247 50.20 -5.16 -37.15
N LEU A 248 50.18 -4.00 -36.48
CA LEU A 248 51.32 -3.10 -36.37
C LEU A 248 52.49 -3.75 -35.60
N ILE A 249 52.21 -4.42 -34.48
CA ILE A 249 53.19 -5.15 -33.68
C ILE A 249 53.85 -6.26 -34.52
N LYS A 250 53.03 -7.02 -35.26
CA LYS A 250 53.51 -8.08 -36.13
C LYS A 250 54.40 -7.52 -37.23
N SER A 251 54.01 -6.44 -37.92
CA SER A 251 54.80 -5.82 -38.95
C SER A 251 56.11 -5.23 -38.41
N LYS A 252 56.08 -4.65 -37.19
CA LYS A 252 57.32 -4.18 -36.53
C LYS A 252 58.24 -5.35 -36.19
N ALA A 253 57.74 -6.43 -35.64
CA ALA A 253 58.54 -7.62 -35.34
C ALA A 253 59.12 -8.27 -36.59
N GLU A 254 58.36 -8.34 -37.69
CA GLU A 254 58.84 -8.81 -38.98
C GLU A 254 59.92 -7.91 -39.54
N ALA A 255 59.78 -6.58 -39.41
CA ALA A 255 60.85 -5.62 -39.90
C ALA A 255 62.12 -5.73 -39.06
N GLU A 256 62.00 -5.85 -37.71
CA GLU A 256 63.15 -6.06 -36.82
C GLU A 256 63.85 -7.39 -37.07
N ALA A 257 63.06 -8.46 -37.31
CA ALA A 257 63.63 -9.75 -37.70
C ALA A 257 64.38 -9.71 -39.02
N ASN A 258 63.83 -9.00 -40.02
CA ASN A 258 64.50 -8.82 -41.34
C ASN A 258 65.77 -7.97 -41.22
N ASP A 259 65.73 -6.86 -40.44
CA ASP A 259 66.93 -6.01 -40.21
C ASP A 259 68.01 -6.81 -39.44
N THR A 260 67.64 -7.65 -38.49
CA THR A 260 68.56 -8.54 -37.80
C THR A 260 69.15 -9.61 -38.75
N LEU A 261 68.32 -10.16 -39.61
CA LEU A 261 68.74 -11.08 -40.65
C LEU A 261 69.71 -10.42 -41.67
N GLU A 262 69.43 -9.23 -42.16
CA GLU A 262 70.27 -8.45 -43.06
C GLU A 262 71.64 -8.15 -42.43
N LYS A 263 71.65 -7.72 -41.15
CA LYS A 263 72.89 -7.49 -40.40
C LYS A 263 73.71 -8.78 -40.15
N SER A 264 73.08 -9.91 -40.11
CA SER A 264 73.68 -11.22 -39.82
C SER A 264 74.12 -11.96 -41.13
N LEU A 265 73.59 -11.54 -42.29
CA LEU A 265 73.90 -12.14 -43.57
C LEU A 265 75.23 -11.60 -44.11
N THR A 266 76.31 -12.31 -43.82
CA THR A 266 77.61 -12.11 -44.46
C THR A 266 77.60 -12.85 -45.78
N ASP A 267 78.40 -12.36 -46.80
CA ASP A 267 78.56 -12.99 -48.14
C ASP A 267 78.80 -14.51 -48.06
N LYS A 268 79.47 -14.95 -47.01
CA LYS A 268 79.70 -16.38 -46.77
C LYS A 268 78.45 -17.17 -46.49
N ILE A 269 77.57 -16.63 -45.65
CA ILE A 269 76.29 -17.26 -45.23
C ILE A 269 75.34 -17.29 -46.44
N LEU A 270 75.27 -16.24 -47.23
CA LEU A 270 74.48 -16.20 -48.46
C LEU A 270 74.93 -17.28 -49.46
N LYS A 271 76.22 -17.47 -49.61
CA LYS A 271 76.79 -18.54 -50.50
C LYS A 271 76.47 -19.93 -49.91
N GLU A 272 76.54 -20.13 -48.62
CA GLU A 272 76.22 -21.40 -47.97
C GLU A 272 74.76 -21.78 -48.13
N LYS A 273 73.85 -20.84 -47.90
CA LYS A 273 72.37 -21.01 -48.10
C LYS A 273 72.01 -21.20 -49.57
N TYR A 274 72.75 -20.57 -50.47
CA TYR A 274 72.60 -20.78 -51.92
C TYR A 274 72.94 -22.20 -52.27
N ILE A 275 74.06 -22.70 -51.76
CA ILE A 275 74.58 -24.09 -52.03
C ILE A 275 73.59 -25.11 -51.37
N GLU A 276 73.02 -24.82 -50.16
CA GLU A 276 72.14 -25.73 -49.49
C GLU A 276 70.78 -25.86 -50.21
N LYS A 277 70.32 -24.82 -50.86
CA LYS A 277 69.08 -24.84 -51.64
C LYS A 277 69.30 -25.18 -53.14
N TRP A 278 70.53 -25.38 -53.55
CA TRP A 278 70.84 -25.69 -54.94
C TRP A 278 70.45 -27.14 -55.26
N ASP A 279 69.60 -27.32 -56.25
CA ASP A 279 69.08 -28.61 -56.73
C ASP A 279 70.11 -29.41 -57.57
N GLY A 280 71.35 -28.93 -57.65
CA GLY A 280 72.42 -29.58 -58.39
C GLY A 280 72.38 -29.36 -59.92
N LYS A 281 71.47 -28.52 -60.41
CA LYS A 281 71.35 -28.20 -61.86
C LYS A 281 71.89 -26.83 -62.11
N LEU A 282 72.64 -26.71 -63.14
CA LEU A 282 73.12 -25.41 -63.64
C LEU A 282 71.96 -24.62 -64.21
N PRO A 283 71.76 -23.34 -63.78
CA PRO A 283 70.75 -22.49 -64.38
C PRO A 283 71.00 -22.29 -65.87
N SER A 284 69.93 -22.37 -66.65
CA SER A 284 69.98 -22.20 -68.09
C SER A 284 70.40 -20.78 -68.57
N VAL A 285 70.37 -19.83 -67.65
CA VAL A 285 70.78 -18.44 -67.85
C VAL A 285 71.58 -17.98 -66.65
N MET A 286 72.82 -17.55 -66.82
CA MET A 286 73.63 -16.85 -65.82
C MET A 286 73.76 -15.40 -66.24
N THR A 287 73.40 -14.46 -65.39
CA THR A 287 73.59 -13.03 -65.57
C THR A 287 74.92 -12.65 -64.90
N GLY A 288 75.84 -12.13 -65.61
CA GLY A 288 77.08 -11.57 -65.05
C GLY A 288 76.77 -10.28 -64.26
N ASP A 289 77.70 -9.90 -63.39
CA ASP A 289 77.63 -8.70 -62.53
C ASP A 289 77.64 -7.37 -63.35
N ASP A 290 77.96 -7.49 -64.65
CA ASP A 290 77.98 -6.40 -65.63
C ASP A 290 76.72 -6.37 -66.54
N GLY A 291 75.71 -7.16 -66.27
CA GLY A 291 74.42 -7.21 -67.01
C GLY A 291 74.52 -8.02 -68.33
N SER A 292 75.59 -8.74 -68.59
CA SER A 292 75.68 -9.63 -69.73
C SER A 292 75.11 -11.00 -69.42
N SER A 293 74.15 -11.50 -70.23
CA SER A 293 73.52 -12.82 -70.09
C SER A 293 74.27 -13.84 -70.95
N ILE A 294 74.83 -14.90 -70.36
CA ILE A 294 75.40 -16.03 -71.06
C ILE A 294 74.39 -17.18 -71.05
N MET A 295 73.83 -17.52 -72.19
CA MET A 295 73.05 -18.75 -72.38
C MET A 295 73.98 -19.94 -72.59
N ILE A 296 73.91 -20.92 -71.66
CA ILE A 296 74.58 -22.18 -71.78
C ILE A 296 73.66 -23.15 -72.51
N GLN A 297 73.85 -23.35 -73.77
CA GLN A 297 73.15 -24.37 -74.54
C GLN A 297 73.78 -25.74 -74.23
N LYS A 298 72.94 -26.75 -73.97
CA LYS A 298 73.34 -28.12 -73.71
C LYS A 298 73.64 -28.81 -74.99
#